data_71d8869f0a7f1dbdbb3e17d1a3e195b2
#
_entry.id   71d8869f0a7f1dbdbb3e17d1a3e195b2
#
_cell.length_a   1.000
_cell.length_b   1.000
_cell.length_c   1.000
_cell.angle_alpha   90.00
_cell.angle_beta   90.00
_cell.angle_gamma   90.00
#
_symmetry.space_group_name_H-M   'P 1'
#
loop_
_entity.id
_entity.type
_entity.pdbx_description
1 polymer ?
#
loop_
_entity_poly.entity_id
_entity_poly.type
_entity_poly.pdbx_seq_one_letter_code
_entity_poly.pdbx_strand_id
1 'polypeptide(L)'
;AAWMPARENRATTDVVTPPDGLLISLADAKGHLQLDSDFTGDDGRITALIRTAADYIENEAGIAIQAQVLAARFDRFSPVLRLVRGPVSVVNSVKYFDQNGALQTVPAEQCRVSRRRNVALIEMLPGHTWPDTQRAMDAVAVEYQAGYSDAGLYPSQALHAARILVRHWYDHPDLQVTGTIATTLSHTVDALINQIRDRSEG
;
A
#
# COMPACT_ATOMS: atom_id res chain seq x y z
N ALA A 1 -34.24 9.65 18.60
CA ALA A 1 -32.80 9.44 18.34
C ALA A 1 -32.70 8.66 17.04
N ALA A 2 -32.22 9.31 15.97
CA ALA A 2 -32.06 8.68 14.67
C ALA A 2 -30.93 7.64 14.79
N TRP A 3 -31.26 6.39 14.45
CA TRP A 3 -30.31 5.31 14.30
C TRP A 3 -29.36 5.66 13.14
N MET A 4 -28.15 6.11 13.41
CA MET A 4 -27.06 6.10 12.46
C MET A 4 -26.51 4.67 12.42
N PRO A 5 -26.44 4.01 11.24
CA PRO A 5 -25.74 2.75 11.14
C PRO A 5 -24.31 2.96 11.65
N ALA A 6 -23.85 2.06 12.52
CA ALA A 6 -22.48 2.09 12.99
C ALA A 6 -21.58 2.11 11.75
N ARG A 7 -20.83 3.21 11.54
CA ARG A 7 -19.81 3.25 10.50
C ARG A 7 -18.92 2.03 10.74
N GLU A 8 -18.77 1.19 9.71
CA GLU A 8 -17.77 0.15 9.76
C GLU A 8 -16.45 0.80 10.20
N ASN A 9 -15.78 0.19 11.17
CA ASN A 9 -14.48 0.65 11.67
C ASN A 9 -13.42 0.35 10.59
N ARG A 10 -13.58 0.98 9.45
CA ARG A 10 -12.73 0.80 8.27
C ARG A 10 -11.46 1.60 8.45
N ALA A 11 -10.32 0.95 8.29
CA ALA A 11 -9.04 1.63 8.38
C ALA A 11 -8.85 2.62 7.23
N THR A 12 -8.41 3.83 7.55
CA THR A 12 -7.73 4.69 6.59
C THR A 12 -6.24 4.40 6.67
N THR A 13 -5.56 4.26 5.53
CA THR A 13 -4.15 3.90 5.51
C THR A 13 -3.34 4.99 4.84
N ASP A 14 -2.36 5.53 5.55
CA ASP A 14 -1.44 6.57 5.09
C ASP A 14 -0.03 6.01 4.96
N VAL A 15 0.76 6.55 4.03
CA VAL A 15 2.19 6.26 3.91
C VAL A 15 2.95 7.14 4.89
N VAL A 16 3.68 6.51 5.83
CA VAL A 16 4.54 7.21 6.80
C VAL A 16 5.95 7.37 6.24
N THR A 17 6.49 6.28 5.70
CA THR A 17 7.79 6.29 5.03
C THR A 17 7.63 5.65 3.66
N PRO A 18 7.81 6.43 2.58
CA PRO A 18 7.72 5.89 1.23
C PRO A 18 8.90 4.93 0.94
N PRO A 19 8.80 4.09 -0.10
CA PRO A 19 9.89 3.20 -0.50
C PRO A 19 11.11 4.00 -1.01
N ASP A 20 12.32 3.53 -0.68
CA ASP A 20 13.57 4.18 -1.06
C ASP A 20 13.98 3.91 -2.52
N GLY A 21 13.45 2.85 -3.13
CA GLY A 21 13.87 2.37 -4.43
C GLY A 21 12.91 2.69 -5.57
N LEU A 22 13.24 2.15 -6.74
CA LEU A 22 12.36 2.12 -7.92
C LEU A 22 11.80 0.70 -8.07
N LEU A 23 10.54 0.58 -8.50
CA LEU A 23 9.90 -0.71 -8.74
C LEU A 23 10.63 -1.54 -9.80
N ILE A 24 11.09 -0.88 -10.87
CA ILE A 24 12.01 -1.43 -11.87
C ILE A 24 13.24 -0.50 -11.94
N SER A 25 14.41 -1.06 -12.23
CA SER A 25 15.62 -0.25 -12.34
C SER A 25 15.55 0.69 -13.56
N LEU A 26 16.27 1.80 -13.48
CA LEU A 26 16.39 2.72 -14.62
C LEU A 26 16.99 2.02 -15.85
N ALA A 27 17.98 1.13 -15.65
CA ALA A 27 18.58 0.34 -16.73
C ALA A 27 17.57 -0.62 -17.38
N ASP A 28 16.73 -1.28 -16.58
CA ASP A 28 15.66 -2.15 -17.06
C ASP A 28 14.62 -1.36 -17.87
N ALA A 29 14.23 -0.19 -17.37
CA ALA A 29 13.32 0.70 -18.08
C ALA A 29 13.90 1.19 -19.42
N LYS A 30 15.17 1.63 -19.46
CA LYS A 30 15.86 2.03 -20.69
C LYS A 30 15.93 0.88 -21.69
N GLY A 31 16.28 -0.33 -21.24
CA GLY A 31 16.31 -1.51 -22.11
C GLY A 31 14.94 -1.81 -22.72
N HIS A 32 13.86 -1.69 -21.93
CA HIS A 32 12.49 -1.86 -22.42
C HIS A 32 12.07 -0.76 -23.41
N LEU A 33 12.54 0.48 -23.20
CA LEU A 33 12.34 1.62 -24.11
C LEU A 33 13.21 1.57 -25.36
N GLN A 34 14.16 0.64 -25.44
CA GLN A 34 15.15 0.52 -26.52
C GLN A 34 16.06 1.77 -26.62
N LEU A 35 16.39 2.37 -25.47
CA LEU A 35 17.32 3.47 -25.37
C LEU A 35 18.73 2.94 -25.05
N ASP A 36 19.74 3.62 -25.57
CA ASP A 36 21.12 3.31 -25.23
C ASP A 36 21.39 3.52 -23.75
N SER A 37 22.19 2.65 -23.14
CA SER A 37 22.54 2.73 -21.71
C SER A 37 23.20 4.08 -21.34
N ASP A 38 23.95 4.65 -22.28
CA ASP A 38 24.70 5.88 -22.11
C ASP A 38 23.86 7.15 -22.32
N PHE A 39 22.66 7.00 -22.85
CA PHE A 39 21.72 8.11 -23.00
C PHE A 39 21.14 8.51 -21.64
N THR A 40 21.55 9.68 -21.14
CA THR A 40 21.13 10.17 -19.82
C THR A 40 20.14 11.34 -19.87
N GLY A 41 19.82 11.83 -21.09
CA GLY A 41 18.97 13.01 -21.28
C GLY A 41 17.58 12.90 -20.64
N ASP A 42 17.01 11.71 -20.61
CA ASP A 42 15.66 11.46 -20.09
C ASP A 42 15.62 10.72 -18.76
N ASP A 43 16.76 10.51 -18.07
CA ASP A 43 16.84 9.73 -16.83
C ASP A 43 15.86 10.23 -15.76
N GLY A 44 15.78 11.53 -15.59
CA GLY A 44 14.85 12.14 -14.62
C GLY A 44 13.39 11.89 -14.99
N ARG A 45 13.04 11.99 -16.27
CA ARG A 45 11.70 11.73 -16.79
C ARG A 45 11.33 10.25 -16.60
N ILE A 46 12.20 9.34 -17.01
CA ILE A 46 11.99 7.89 -16.88
C ILE A 46 11.83 7.50 -15.42
N THR A 47 12.67 8.05 -14.53
CA THR A 47 12.57 7.83 -13.07
C THR A 47 11.21 8.27 -12.52
N ALA A 48 10.72 9.44 -12.94
CA ALA A 48 9.39 9.91 -12.54
C ALA A 48 8.27 8.98 -13.04
N LEU A 49 8.36 8.51 -14.29
CA LEU A 49 7.40 7.56 -14.86
C LEU A 49 7.39 6.23 -14.12
N ILE A 50 8.56 5.71 -13.70
CA ILE A 50 8.65 4.47 -12.91
C ILE A 50 7.94 4.63 -11.57
N ARG A 51 8.13 5.76 -10.88
CA ARG A 51 7.45 6.06 -9.60
C ARG A 51 5.94 6.15 -9.79
N THR A 52 5.51 6.89 -10.81
CA THR A 52 4.07 7.02 -11.14
C THR A 52 3.45 5.65 -11.46
N ALA A 53 4.16 4.78 -12.18
CA ALA A 53 3.71 3.43 -12.49
C ALA A 53 3.59 2.57 -11.22
N ALA A 54 4.55 2.67 -10.29
CA ALA A 54 4.50 1.98 -9.02
C ALA A 54 3.30 2.41 -8.19
N ASP A 55 3.08 3.71 -8.03
CA ASP A 55 1.94 4.27 -7.30
C ASP A 55 0.61 3.84 -7.92
N TYR A 56 0.51 3.88 -9.24
CA TYR A 56 -0.68 3.43 -9.95
C TYR A 56 -0.99 1.95 -9.67
N ILE A 57 0.02 1.08 -9.82
CA ILE A 57 -0.14 -0.37 -9.63
C ILE A 57 -0.49 -0.70 -8.17
N GLU A 58 0.19 -0.08 -7.20
CA GLU A 58 -0.08 -0.31 -5.77
C GLU A 58 -1.49 0.13 -5.36
N ASN A 59 -1.93 1.29 -5.86
CA ASN A 59 -3.26 1.80 -5.57
C ASN A 59 -4.35 0.95 -6.21
N GLU A 60 -4.21 0.59 -7.49
CA GLU A 60 -5.18 -0.25 -8.19
C GLU A 60 -5.24 -1.69 -7.64
N ALA A 61 -4.11 -2.24 -7.24
CA ALA A 61 -4.04 -3.57 -6.64
C ALA A 61 -4.47 -3.61 -5.17
N GLY A 62 -4.44 -2.47 -4.46
CA GLY A 62 -4.70 -2.39 -3.03
C GLY A 62 -3.62 -3.04 -2.17
N ILE A 63 -2.37 -3.11 -2.67
CA ILE A 63 -1.23 -3.75 -1.99
C ILE A 63 -0.04 -2.81 -1.93
N ALA A 64 0.92 -3.09 -1.05
CA ALA A 64 2.25 -2.52 -1.10
C ALA A 64 3.20 -3.51 -1.80
N ILE A 65 3.92 -3.07 -2.82
CA ILE A 65 4.89 -3.91 -3.52
C ILE A 65 6.28 -3.67 -2.92
N GLN A 66 6.70 -2.42 -2.88
CA GLN A 66 7.98 -2.05 -2.30
C GLN A 66 7.87 -1.91 -0.77
N ALA A 67 8.96 -2.21 -0.07
CA ALA A 67 9.01 -2.06 1.38
C ALA A 67 8.79 -0.60 1.79
N GLN A 68 7.79 -0.36 2.62
CA GLN A 68 7.37 0.95 3.10
C GLN A 68 6.74 0.86 4.49
N VAL A 69 6.68 2.00 5.19
CA VAL A 69 5.99 2.08 6.48
C VAL A 69 4.64 2.74 6.29
N LEU A 70 3.60 2.06 6.74
CA LEU A 70 2.22 2.50 6.65
C LEU A 70 1.64 2.71 8.06
N ALA A 71 0.67 3.62 8.17
CA ALA A 71 -0.15 3.80 9.36
C ALA A 71 -1.62 3.54 9.01
N ALA A 72 -2.22 2.54 9.64
CA ALA A 72 -3.67 2.33 9.60
C ALA A 72 -4.33 3.04 10.77
N ARG A 73 -5.33 3.87 10.47
CA ARG A 73 -6.07 4.64 11.47
C ARG A 73 -7.49 4.12 11.59
N PHE A 74 -7.96 4.04 12.82
CA PHE A 74 -9.30 3.58 13.17
C PHE A 74 -9.92 4.53 14.20
N ASP A 75 -11.23 4.70 14.17
CA ASP A 75 -11.95 5.53 15.14
C ASP A 75 -12.02 4.87 16.53
N ARG A 76 -11.89 3.57 16.59
CA ARG A 76 -11.96 2.77 17.84
C ARG A 76 -11.34 1.40 17.64
N PHE A 77 -11.08 0.71 18.73
CA PHE A 77 -10.76 -0.71 18.67
C PHE A 77 -11.99 -1.52 18.22
N SER A 78 -11.74 -2.55 17.43
CA SER A 78 -12.66 -3.65 17.14
C SER A 78 -12.05 -4.95 17.66
N PRO A 79 -12.82 -6.02 17.87
CA PRO A 79 -12.28 -7.30 18.34
C PRO A 79 -11.07 -7.77 17.53
N VAL A 80 -11.07 -7.48 16.23
CA VAL A 80 -9.96 -7.74 15.32
C VAL A 80 -9.71 -6.47 14.51
N LEU A 81 -8.47 -5.96 14.55
CA LEU A 81 -8.03 -4.89 13.66
C LEU A 81 -7.50 -5.51 12.38
N ARG A 82 -8.00 -5.03 11.24
CA ARG A 82 -7.58 -5.50 9.93
C ARG A 82 -6.66 -4.47 9.29
N LEU A 83 -5.42 -4.87 9.04
CA LEU A 83 -4.44 -4.11 8.26
C LEU A 83 -4.55 -4.55 6.81
N VAL A 84 -4.77 -3.58 5.94
CA VAL A 84 -4.82 -3.74 4.49
C VAL A 84 -3.51 -3.25 3.86
N ARG A 85 -3.38 -3.36 2.53
CA ARG A 85 -2.18 -2.99 1.79
C ARG A 85 -0.93 -3.78 2.23
N GLY A 86 -1.10 -5.10 2.40
CA GLY A 86 0.03 -6.02 2.63
C GLY A 86 0.82 -6.34 1.34
N PRO A 87 1.77 -7.27 1.43
CA PRO A 87 2.04 -8.13 2.57
C PRO A 87 2.60 -7.37 3.77
N VAL A 88 2.11 -7.69 4.97
CA VAL A 88 2.59 -7.06 6.21
C VAL A 88 3.74 -7.88 6.78
N SER A 89 4.92 -7.27 6.92
CA SER A 89 6.09 -7.93 7.48
C SER A 89 6.19 -7.78 8.99
N VAL A 90 6.04 -6.57 9.51
CA VAL A 90 6.15 -6.25 10.94
C VAL A 90 5.07 -5.26 11.34
N VAL A 91 4.49 -5.43 12.53
CA VAL A 91 3.70 -4.40 13.20
C VAL A 91 4.62 -3.68 14.19
N ASN A 92 4.87 -2.39 13.94
CA ASN A 92 5.81 -1.59 14.72
C ASN A 92 5.20 -1.16 16.05
N SER A 93 3.96 -0.65 16.01
CA SER A 93 3.26 -0.18 17.21
C SER A 93 1.76 -0.12 17.01
N VAL A 94 1.02 -0.28 18.12
CA VAL A 94 -0.42 0.01 18.21
C VAL A 94 -0.58 1.12 19.24
N LYS A 95 -0.92 2.31 18.79
CA LYS A 95 -1.10 3.50 19.63
C LYS A 95 -2.56 3.92 19.66
N TYR A 96 -2.97 4.53 20.76
CA TYR A 96 -4.35 5.03 20.91
C TYR A 96 -4.39 6.22 21.86
N PHE A 97 -5.41 7.04 21.70
CA PHE A 97 -5.73 8.08 22.68
C PHE A 97 -6.70 7.53 23.71
N ASP A 98 -6.32 7.59 24.97
CA ASP A 98 -7.18 7.17 26.09
C ASP A 98 -8.34 8.16 26.30
N GLN A 99 -9.24 7.87 27.27
CA GLN A 99 -10.40 8.70 27.55
C GLN A 99 -10.05 10.14 27.99
N ASN A 100 -8.81 10.36 28.44
CA ASN A 100 -8.29 11.68 28.83
C ASN A 100 -7.58 12.40 27.69
N GLY A 101 -7.49 11.78 26.52
CA GLY A 101 -6.78 12.31 25.36
C GLY A 101 -5.26 12.13 25.41
N ALA A 102 -4.74 11.32 26.33
CA ALA A 102 -3.31 11.00 26.37
C ALA A 102 -2.98 9.85 25.39
N LEU A 103 -1.87 10.00 24.66
CA LEU A 103 -1.39 8.98 23.75
C LEU A 103 -0.77 7.81 24.52
N GLN A 104 -1.31 6.63 24.31
CA GLN A 104 -0.90 5.37 24.92
C GLN A 104 -0.43 4.38 23.86
N THR A 105 0.33 3.38 24.27
CA THR A 105 0.77 2.28 23.41
C THR A 105 0.29 0.96 23.99
N VAL A 106 -0.31 0.11 23.15
CA VAL A 106 -0.67 -1.25 23.54
C VAL A 106 0.60 -2.10 23.54
N PRO A 107 0.90 -2.84 24.64
CA PRO A 107 2.06 -3.72 24.68
C PRO A 107 1.99 -4.82 23.60
N ALA A 108 3.07 -4.99 22.83
CA ALA A 108 3.10 -5.93 21.70
C ALA A 108 2.88 -7.38 22.14
N GLU A 109 3.33 -7.74 23.35
CA GLU A 109 3.17 -9.05 23.98
C GLU A 109 1.72 -9.41 24.33
N GLN A 110 0.81 -8.44 24.32
CA GLN A 110 -0.62 -8.67 24.55
C GLN A 110 -1.39 -8.89 23.26
N CYS A 111 -0.73 -8.72 22.11
CA CYS A 111 -1.34 -8.82 20.80
C CYS A 111 -0.86 -10.05 20.05
N ARG A 112 -1.76 -10.65 19.28
CA ARG A 112 -1.42 -11.66 18.28
C ARG A 112 -1.63 -11.09 16.89
N VAL A 113 -0.62 -11.23 16.02
CA VAL A 113 -0.66 -10.81 14.62
C VAL A 113 -0.74 -12.05 13.73
N SER A 114 -1.86 -12.21 13.04
CA SER A 114 -2.05 -13.26 12.03
C SER A 114 -1.85 -12.66 10.65
N ARG A 115 -0.78 -13.06 9.97
CA ARG A 115 -0.45 -12.58 8.63
C ARG A 115 -1.06 -13.48 7.57
N ARG A 116 -1.75 -12.88 6.63
CA ARG A 116 -2.28 -13.54 5.44
C ARG A 116 -1.71 -12.81 4.23
N ARG A 117 -1.79 -13.38 3.04
CA ARG A 117 -1.14 -12.88 1.82
C ARG A 117 -1.02 -11.35 1.76
N ASN A 118 -2.13 -10.63 1.74
CA ASN A 118 -2.16 -9.17 1.55
C ASN A 118 -2.78 -8.43 2.74
N VAL A 119 -3.12 -9.12 3.82
CA VAL A 119 -3.71 -8.54 5.03
C VAL A 119 -3.04 -9.09 6.27
N ALA A 120 -3.06 -8.33 7.35
CA ALA A 120 -2.78 -8.85 8.68
C ALA A 120 -3.95 -8.54 9.61
N LEU A 121 -4.20 -9.46 10.52
CA LEU A 121 -5.22 -9.36 11.54
C LEU A 121 -4.52 -9.25 12.90
N ILE A 122 -4.91 -8.26 13.68
CA ILE A 122 -4.39 -8.08 15.04
C ILE A 122 -5.55 -8.29 16.01
N GLU A 123 -5.34 -9.16 16.98
CA GLU A 123 -6.30 -9.43 18.06
C GLU A 123 -5.57 -9.47 19.40
N MET A 124 -6.32 -9.24 20.48
CA MET A 124 -5.76 -9.41 21.83
C MET A 124 -5.61 -10.89 22.15
N LEU A 125 -4.56 -11.23 22.91
CA LEU A 125 -4.39 -12.56 23.47
C LEU A 125 -5.47 -12.89 24.50
N PRO A 126 -5.79 -14.19 24.72
CA PRO A 126 -6.74 -14.61 25.76
C PRO A 126 -6.36 -14.02 27.13
N GLY A 127 -7.35 -13.47 27.81
CA GLY A 127 -7.17 -12.78 29.11
C GLY A 127 -6.86 -11.30 29.01
N HIS A 128 -6.67 -10.76 27.81
CA HIS A 128 -6.49 -9.33 27.56
C HIS A 128 -7.68 -8.77 26.77
N THR A 129 -7.97 -7.50 26.97
CA THR A 129 -9.02 -6.76 26.26
C THR A 129 -8.45 -5.46 25.70
N TRP A 130 -9.00 -5.01 24.57
CA TRP A 130 -8.65 -3.69 24.07
C TRP A 130 -9.01 -2.61 25.09
N PRO A 131 -8.13 -1.62 25.31
CA PRO A 131 -8.42 -0.52 26.20
C PRO A 131 -9.52 0.39 25.64
N ASP A 132 -10.16 1.14 26.54
CA ASP A 132 -11.11 2.16 26.13
C ASP A 132 -10.39 3.35 25.49
N THR A 133 -10.95 3.85 24.41
CA THR A 133 -10.44 5.02 23.69
C THR A 133 -11.34 6.23 23.86
N GLN A 134 -10.78 7.42 23.63
CA GLN A 134 -11.62 8.61 23.45
C GLN A 134 -12.55 8.40 22.23
N ARG A 135 -13.70 9.10 22.26
CA ARG A 135 -14.63 9.10 21.12
C ARG A 135 -14.24 10.19 20.13
N ALA A 136 -13.27 9.87 19.27
CA ALA A 136 -12.77 10.76 18.22
C ALA A 136 -12.46 9.96 16.95
N MET A 137 -12.38 10.65 15.83
CA MET A 137 -11.81 10.08 14.61
C MET A 137 -10.34 9.77 14.85
N ASP A 138 -9.84 8.72 14.20
CA ASP A 138 -8.42 8.32 14.23
C ASP A 138 -7.88 8.10 15.67
N ALA A 139 -8.76 7.68 16.60
CA ALA A 139 -8.37 7.46 17.98
C ALA A 139 -7.38 6.31 18.17
N VAL A 140 -7.25 5.42 17.18
CA VAL A 140 -6.30 4.30 17.17
C VAL A 140 -5.45 4.36 15.91
N ALA A 141 -4.15 4.24 16.06
CA ALA A 141 -3.19 4.19 14.95
C ALA A 141 -2.29 2.95 15.07
N VAL A 142 -2.20 2.19 14.00
CA VAL A 142 -1.32 1.02 13.90
C VAL A 142 -0.26 1.32 12.85
N GLU A 143 1.00 1.41 13.28
CA GLU A 143 2.14 1.57 12.38
C GLU A 143 2.72 0.19 12.05
N TYR A 144 2.95 -0.07 10.77
CA TYR A 144 3.43 -1.37 10.30
C TYR A 144 4.26 -1.25 9.04
N GLN A 145 5.14 -2.22 8.83
CA GLN A 145 5.90 -2.38 7.60
C GLN A 145 5.13 -3.27 6.64
N ALA A 146 4.97 -2.80 5.41
CA ALA A 146 4.32 -3.52 4.32
C ALA A 146 5.23 -3.57 3.09
N GLY A 147 4.92 -4.48 2.16
CA GLY A 147 5.68 -4.70 0.95
C GLY A 147 6.74 -5.80 1.10
N TYR A 148 7.35 -6.13 -0.02
CA TYR A 148 8.41 -7.14 -0.08
C TYR A 148 9.76 -6.49 0.22
N SER A 149 10.56 -7.15 1.05
CA SER A 149 11.89 -6.66 1.47
C SER A 149 12.96 -6.79 0.39
N ASP A 150 12.71 -7.62 -0.63
CA ASP A 150 13.65 -7.91 -1.71
C ASP A 150 12.95 -7.76 -3.07
N ALA A 151 13.61 -7.07 -4.00
CA ALA A 151 13.11 -6.87 -5.35
C ALA A 151 12.92 -8.20 -6.13
N GLY A 152 13.69 -9.23 -5.80
CA GLY A 152 13.53 -10.57 -6.35
C GLY A 152 12.20 -11.25 -5.99
N LEU A 153 11.52 -10.75 -4.96
CA LEU A 153 10.21 -11.24 -4.51
C LEU A 153 9.03 -10.46 -5.08
N TYR A 154 9.29 -9.39 -5.83
CA TYR A 154 8.21 -8.59 -6.42
C TYR A 154 7.38 -9.43 -7.40
N PRO A 155 6.05 -9.29 -7.39
CA PRO A 155 5.21 -9.98 -8.35
C PRO A 155 5.62 -9.64 -9.79
N SER A 156 5.91 -10.66 -10.61
CA SER A 156 6.32 -10.47 -12.01
C SER A 156 5.26 -9.70 -12.82
N GLN A 157 3.99 -9.86 -12.47
CA GLN A 157 2.88 -9.12 -13.06
C GLN A 157 2.99 -7.62 -12.81
N ALA A 158 3.40 -7.20 -11.61
CA ALA A 158 3.62 -5.79 -11.28
C ALA A 158 4.80 -5.22 -12.07
N LEU A 159 5.91 -5.95 -12.15
CA LEU A 159 7.07 -5.54 -12.93
C LEU A 159 6.75 -5.40 -14.42
N HIS A 160 5.95 -6.33 -14.96
CA HIS A 160 5.53 -6.29 -16.35
C HIS A 160 4.55 -5.12 -16.61
N ALA A 161 3.57 -4.92 -15.73
CA ALA A 161 2.65 -3.78 -15.80
C ALA A 161 3.42 -2.44 -15.76
N ALA A 162 4.43 -2.32 -14.87
CA ALA A 162 5.25 -1.12 -14.79
C ALA A 162 5.99 -0.82 -16.10
N ARG A 163 6.60 -1.83 -16.73
CA ARG A 163 7.27 -1.66 -18.03
C ARG A 163 6.30 -1.18 -19.11
N ILE A 164 5.10 -1.76 -19.17
CA ILE A 164 4.06 -1.37 -20.14
C ILE A 164 3.63 0.09 -19.90
N LEU A 165 3.38 0.48 -18.65
CA LEU A 165 2.95 1.85 -18.31
C LEU A 165 4.04 2.86 -18.62
N VAL A 166 5.29 2.57 -18.22
CA VAL A 166 6.44 3.45 -18.50
C VAL A 166 6.60 3.65 -20.01
N ARG A 167 6.55 2.58 -20.81
CA ARG A 167 6.63 2.67 -22.28
C ARG A 167 5.51 3.53 -22.84
N HIS A 168 4.28 3.26 -22.43
CA HIS A 168 3.11 3.98 -22.93
C HIS A 168 3.19 5.48 -22.65
N TRP A 169 3.50 5.86 -21.41
CA TRP A 169 3.59 7.27 -21.02
C TRP A 169 4.83 7.97 -21.59
N TYR A 170 5.91 7.22 -21.85
CA TYR A 170 7.09 7.76 -22.50
C TYR A 170 6.81 8.12 -23.98
N ASP A 171 6.12 7.23 -24.69
CA ASP A 171 5.80 7.41 -26.12
C ASP A 171 4.66 8.43 -26.34
N HIS A 172 3.79 8.66 -25.33
CA HIS A 172 2.60 9.51 -25.44
C HIS A 172 2.55 10.56 -24.33
N PRO A 173 3.44 11.57 -24.35
CA PRO A 173 3.49 12.58 -23.30
C PRO A 173 2.20 13.40 -23.15
N ASP A 174 1.47 13.61 -24.22
CA ASP A 174 0.23 14.41 -24.24
C ASP A 174 -0.93 13.72 -23.48
N LEU A 175 -0.92 12.40 -23.37
CA LEU A 175 -1.94 11.64 -22.64
C LEU A 175 -1.76 11.70 -21.11
N GLN A 176 -0.61 12.13 -20.62
CA GLN A 176 -0.36 12.32 -19.18
C GLN A 176 -1.24 13.46 -18.61
N VAL A 177 -1.58 14.43 -19.43
CA VAL A 177 -2.38 15.61 -19.03
C VAL A 177 -3.86 15.24 -18.81
N THR A 178 -4.36 14.21 -19.48
CA THR A 178 -5.78 13.82 -19.45
C THR A 178 -6.09 12.60 -18.60
N GLY A 179 -5.06 11.90 -18.08
CA GLY A 179 -5.25 10.68 -17.26
C GLY A 179 -5.90 9.52 -18.01
N THR A 180 -6.01 9.62 -19.34
CA THR A 180 -6.67 8.61 -20.16
C THR A 180 -5.64 7.58 -20.66
N ILE A 181 -5.75 6.36 -20.19
CA ILE A 181 -5.04 5.21 -20.76
C ILE A 181 -5.84 4.70 -21.96
N ALA A 182 -5.20 4.44 -23.09
CA ALA A 182 -5.90 3.88 -24.26
C ALA A 182 -6.60 2.56 -23.87
N THR A 183 -7.85 2.36 -24.27
CA THR A 183 -8.73 1.28 -23.81
C THR A 183 -8.11 -0.12 -23.90
N THR A 184 -7.37 -0.41 -24.97
CA THR A 184 -6.72 -1.72 -25.15
C THR A 184 -5.56 -1.94 -24.19
N LEU A 185 -4.81 -0.89 -23.87
CA LEU A 185 -3.69 -0.94 -22.91
C LEU A 185 -4.22 -1.13 -21.49
N SER A 186 -5.31 -0.41 -21.15
CA SER A 186 -6.01 -0.56 -19.87
C SER A 186 -6.35 -2.02 -19.61
N HIS A 187 -6.96 -2.73 -20.57
CA HIS A 187 -7.32 -4.13 -20.39
C HIS A 187 -6.13 -5.04 -20.08
N THR A 188 -4.97 -4.82 -20.71
CA THR A 188 -3.77 -5.65 -20.46
C THR A 188 -3.20 -5.36 -19.07
N VAL A 189 -3.05 -4.09 -18.71
CA VAL A 189 -2.55 -3.66 -17.40
C VAL A 189 -3.51 -4.12 -16.30
N ASP A 190 -4.83 -3.92 -16.47
CA ASP A 190 -5.86 -4.35 -15.53
C ASP A 190 -5.85 -5.86 -15.32
N ALA A 191 -5.65 -6.66 -16.38
CA ALA A 191 -5.55 -8.10 -16.27
C ALA A 191 -4.34 -8.54 -15.42
N LEU A 192 -3.20 -7.86 -15.54
CA LEU A 192 -2.01 -8.11 -14.73
C LEU A 192 -2.24 -7.69 -13.27
N ILE A 193 -2.78 -6.50 -13.05
CA ILE A 193 -3.07 -5.97 -11.72
C ILE A 193 -4.10 -6.84 -10.99
N ASN A 194 -5.14 -7.31 -11.68
CA ASN A 194 -6.16 -8.17 -11.10
C ASN A 194 -5.62 -9.51 -10.58
N GLN A 195 -4.47 -10.00 -11.08
CA GLN A 195 -3.84 -11.23 -10.57
C GLN A 195 -3.16 -11.02 -9.21
N ILE A 196 -2.71 -9.80 -8.93
CA ILE A 196 -2.03 -9.45 -7.68
C ILE A 196 -2.95 -8.70 -6.71
N ARG A 197 -4.11 -8.23 -7.18
CA ARG A 197 -5.09 -7.48 -6.37
C ARG A 197 -5.49 -8.24 -5.11
N ASP A 198 -5.61 -7.49 -4.03
CA ASP A 198 -6.22 -8.01 -2.82
C ASP A 198 -7.72 -8.24 -3.05
N ARG A 199 -8.13 -9.52 -3.05
CA ARG A 199 -9.54 -9.94 -3.19
C ARG A 199 -10.20 -10.22 -1.84
N SER A 200 -9.60 -9.79 -0.76
CA SER A 200 -10.09 -10.07 0.60
C SER A 200 -11.27 -9.16 1.02
N GLU A 201 -11.75 -8.29 0.12
CA GLU A 201 -12.94 -7.46 0.30
C GLU A 201 -14.17 -8.06 -0.42
N GLY A 202 -14.44 -9.31 -0.17
CA GLY A 202 -15.65 -10.00 -0.62
C GLY A 202 -16.42 -10.60 0.55
#